data_58c06167e4c92739b97a005951a18262
#
_entry.id   58c06167e4c92739b97a005951a18262
#
_cell.length_a   1.000
_cell.length_b   1.000
_cell.length_c   1.000
_cell.angle_alpha   90.00
_cell.angle_beta   90.00
_cell.angle_gamma   90.00
#
_symmetry.space_group_name_H-M   'P 1'
#
loop_
_entity.id
_entity.type
_entity.pdbx_description
1 polymer ?
#
loop_
_entity_poly.entity_id
_entity_poly.type
_entity_poly.pdbx_seq_one_letter_code
_entity_poly.pdbx_strand_id
1 'polypeptide(L)'
;MKDIRALIVRMANDNPSSGYCRIQGELKKLDHRVARSTIAKTLKEHGIKPAPDRPSSWRTFLRSHREAIAAADFFTAEVWTARGLVTHYVLFVIDHATRAVEIAGITTNPDSAFMAQVARNLTDSVDGFLRDKRFLILDRDAKFTEQFRRILRSAGVTPVTTAEAILPRCRKLRRRGRGEAKATRFPRIGLPI
;
A
#
# COMPACT_ATOMS: atom_id res chain seq x y z
N MET A 1 23.88 -13.63 28.32
CA MET A 1 22.45 -13.21 28.29
C MET A 1 22.21 -11.73 28.56
N LYS A 2 23.02 -11.04 29.38
CA LYS A 2 22.88 -9.59 29.61
C LYS A 2 23.05 -8.78 28.33
N ASP A 3 24.02 -9.12 27.50
CA ASP A 3 24.33 -8.40 26.24
C ASP A 3 23.20 -8.46 25.22
N ILE A 4 22.52 -9.60 25.11
CA ILE A 4 21.37 -9.76 24.20
C ILE A 4 20.18 -8.91 24.64
N ARG A 5 19.94 -8.78 25.96
CA ARG A 5 18.86 -7.92 26.48
C ARG A 5 19.15 -6.45 26.20
N ALA A 6 20.39 -6.01 26.40
CA ALA A 6 20.82 -4.66 26.08
C ALA A 6 20.68 -4.38 24.58
N LEU A 7 21.03 -5.33 23.73
CA LEU A 7 20.86 -5.23 22.28
C LEU A 7 19.38 -5.12 21.86
N ILE A 8 18.47 -5.90 22.47
CA ILE A 8 17.03 -5.82 22.24
C ILE A 8 16.50 -4.42 22.56
N VAL A 9 16.89 -3.86 23.71
CA VAL A 9 16.48 -2.53 24.15
C VAL A 9 17.02 -1.45 23.20
N ARG A 10 18.28 -1.54 22.82
CA ARG A 10 18.89 -0.62 21.84
C ARG A 10 18.18 -0.65 20.50
N MET A 11 17.93 -1.85 19.93
CA MET A 11 17.20 -2.00 18.67
C MET A 11 15.79 -1.39 18.72
N ALA A 12 15.11 -1.48 19.87
CA ALA A 12 13.78 -0.92 20.04
C ALA A 12 13.81 0.61 20.16
N ASN A 13 14.87 1.19 20.74
CA ASN A 13 15.05 2.64 20.88
C ASN A 13 15.49 3.28 19.55
N ASP A 14 16.44 2.63 18.83
CA ASP A 14 16.93 3.09 17.54
C ASP A 14 15.81 3.05 16.46
N ASN A 15 14.88 2.10 16.57
CA ASN A 15 13.75 1.96 15.67
C ASN A 15 12.42 1.81 16.42
N PRO A 16 11.80 2.90 16.86
CA PRO A 16 10.54 2.87 17.64
C PRO A 16 9.36 2.20 16.94
N SER A 17 9.39 2.07 15.61
CA SER A 17 8.38 1.38 14.80
C SER A 17 8.58 -0.15 14.72
N SER A 18 9.71 -0.67 15.23
CA SER A 18 10.02 -2.10 15.15
C SER A 18 9.22 -2.90 16.17
N GLY A 19 8.33 -3.78 15.67
CA GLY A 19 7.63 -4.77 16.51
C GLY A 19 8.52 -5.97 16.86
N TYR A 20 8.03 -6.80 17.76
CA TYR A 20 8.76 -7.98 18.25
C TYR A 20 9.26 -8.91 17.15
N CYS A 21 8.46 -9.12 16.10
CA CYS A 21 8.84 -9.95 14.95
C CYS A 21 10.01 -9.37 14.17
N ARG A 22 10.09 -8.04 14.02
CA ARG A 22 11.18 -7.38 13.33
C ARG A 22 12.47 -7.46 14.12
N ILE A 23 12.40 -7.18 15.43
CA ILE A 23 13.55 -7.31 16.33
C ILE A 23 14.05 -8.76 16.34
N GLN A 24 13.16 -9.76 16.37
CA GLN A 24 13.53 -11.17 16.24
C GLN A 24 14.24 -11.49 14.94
N GLY A 25 13.76 -10.93 13.82
CA GLY A 25 14.39 -11.11 12.51
C GLY A 25 15.79 -10.52 12.44
N GLU A 26 16.00 -9.33 13.00
CA GLU A 26 17.33 -8.70 13.05
C GLU A 26 18.30 -9.46 13.98
N LEU A 27 17.83 -9.90 15.13
CA LEU A 27 18.62 -10.76 16.02
C LEU A 27 19.03 -12.08 15.34
N LYS A 28 18.13 -12.67 14.56
CA LYS A 28 18.44 -13.88 13.79
C LYS A 28 19.52 -13.64 12.73
N LYS A 29 19.60 -12.47 12.11
CA LYS A 29 20.67 -12.12 11.18
C LYS A 29 22.02 -11.98 11.87
N LEU A 30 22.01 -11.66 13.16
CA LEU A 30 23.20 -11.60 14.02
C LEU A 30 23.46 -12.94 14.74
N ASP A 31 22.86 -14.03 14.24
CA ASP A 31 22.99 -15.40 14.75
C ASP A 31 22.43 -15.62 16.18
N HIS A 32 21.62 -14.67 16.67
CA HIS A 32 20.97 -14.80 17.98
C HIS A 32 19.53 -15.33 17.82
N ARG A 33 19.32 -16.57 18.25
CA ARG A 33 17.99 -17.21 18.28
C ARG A 33 17.26 -16.89 19.59
N VAL A 34 16.47 -15.84 19.60
CA VAL A 34 15.70 -15.39 20.77
C VAL A 34 14.20 -15.62 20.53
N ALA A 35 13.50 -16.18 21.52
CA ALA A 35 12.06 -16.34 21.45
C ALA A 35 11.35 -14.98 21.51
N ARG A 36 10.24 -14.83 20.77
CA ARG A 36 9.43 -13.61 20.76
C ARG A 36 8.94 -13.21 22.15
N SER A 37 8.59 -14.20 22.98
CA SER A 37 8.19 -13.99 24.38
C SER A 37 9.29 -13.35 25.23
N THR A 38 10.55 -13.74 25.01
CA THR A 38 11.70 -13.15 25.69
C THR A 38 11.89 -11.69 25.28
N ILE A 39 11.74 -11.37 23.99
CA ILE A 39 11.81 -10.00 23.50
C ILE A 39 10.70 -9.15 24.14
N ALA A 40 9.46 -9.65 24.14
CA ALA A 40 8.32 -8.97 24.73
C ALA A 40 8.52 -8.72 26.23
N LYS A 41 9.02 -9.72 26.98
CA LYS A 41 9.32 -9.60 28.41
C LYS A 41 10.40 -8.55 28.66
N THR A 42 11.51 -8.61 27.93
CA THR A 42 12.62 -7.65 28.06
C THR A 42 12.17 -6.21 27.80
N LEU A 43 11.39 -5.98 26.76
CA LEU A 43 10.89 -4.63 26.43
C LEU A 43 9.90 -4.12 27.48
N LYS A 44 9.03 -5.00 28.01
CA LYS A 44 8.10 -4.66 29.08
C LYS A 44 8.84 -4.31 30.37
N GLU A 45 9.89 -5.05 30.75
CA GLU A 45 10.74 -4.78 31.92
C GLU A 45 11.41 -3.41 31.85
N HIS A 46 11.70 -2.90 30.63
CA HIS A 46 12.30 -1.59 30.40
C HIS A 46 11.25 -0.50 30.06
N GLY A 47 9.97 -0.75 30.28
CA GLY A 47 8.89 0.23 30.05
C GLY A 47 8.65 0.58 28.56
N ILE A 48 9.22 -0.19 27.62
CA ILE A 48 9.08 0.04 26.20
C ILE A 48 7.80 -0.64 25.69
N LYS A 49 6.80 0.18 25.32
CA LYS A 49 5.52 -0.31 24.80
C LYS A 49 5.70 -1.08 23.49
N PRO A 50 4.82 -2.05 23.18
CA PRO A 50 4.81 -2.75 21.89
C PRO A 50 4.60 -1.78 20.72
N ALA A 51 5.13 -2.12 19.56
CA ALA A 51 5.06 -1.28 18.36
C ALA A 51 3.64 -0.82 17.94
N PRO A 52 2.57 -1.63 18.09
CA PRO A 52 1.20 -1.18 17.81
C PRO A 52 0.73 -0.03 18.69
N ASP A 53 1.21 0.07 19.93
CA ASP A 53 0.85 1.11 20.89
C ASP A 53 1.76 2.34 20.79
N ARG A 54 2.80 2.29 19.97
CA ARG A 54 3.61 3.44 19.63
C ARG A 54 2.94 4.16 18.46
N PRO A 55 2.83 5.50 18.47
CA PRO A 55 2.31 6.22 17.31
C PRO A 55 3.17 5.86 16.09
N SER A 56 2.65 5.04 15.20
CA SER A 56 3.35 4.77 13.95
C SER A 56 3.32 6.06 13.14
N SER A 57 4.47 6.52 12.70
CA SER A 57 4.61 7.72 11.88
C SER A 57 3.66 7.71 10.67
N TRP A 58 3.44 6.52 10.08
CA TRP A 58 2.54 6.35 8.95
C TRP A 58 1.06 6.53 9.30
N ARG A 59 0.59 5.92 10.39
CA ARG A 59 -0.81 6.10 10.86
C ARG A 59 -1.08 7.54 11.22
N THR A 60 -0.17 8.18 11.92
CA THR A 60 -0.24 9.59 12.29
C THR A 60 -0.24 10.47 11.04
N PHE A 61 0.66 10.19 10.09
CA PHE A 61 0.70 10.88 8.79
C PHE A 61 -0.62 10.76 8.04
N LEU A 62 -1.17 9.55 7.87
CA LEU A 62 -2.45 9.33 7.19
C LEU A 62 -3.59 10.07 7.88
N ARG A 63 -3.64 10.06 9.21
CA ARG A 63 -4.69 10.76 9.97
C ARG A 63 -4.59 12.27 9.81
N SER A 64 -3.39 12.83 9.89
CA SER A 64 -3.16 14.27 9.80
C SER A 64 -3.30 14.84 8.38
N HIS A 65 -3.14 14.00 7.36
CA HIS A 65 -3.17 14.43 5.95
C HIS A 65 -4.32 13.79 5.15
N ARG A 66 -5.34 13.28 5.85
CA ARG A 66 -6.42 12.49 5.25
C ARG A 66 -7.06 13.19 4.04
N GLU A 67 -7.32 14.48 4.15
CA GLU A 67 -7.95 15.30 3.10
C GLU A 67 -7.02 15.57 1.92
N ALA A 68 -5.72 15.58 2.18
CA ALA A 68 -4.69 15.85 1.18
C ALA A 68 -4.14 14.59 0.48
N ILE A 69 -4.72 13.41 0.75
CA ILE A 69 -4.23 12.12 0.23
C ILE A 69 -5.24 11.53 -0.76
N ALA A 70 -4.72 11.13 -1.91
CA ALA A 70 -5.36 10.20 -2.83
C ALA A 70 -4.49 8.96 -3.03
N ALA A 71 -5.07 7.89 -3.55
CA ALA A 71 -4.36 6.67 -3.94
C ALA A 71 -4.78 6.28 -5.36
N ALA A 72 -3.85 5.76 -6.14
CA ALA A 72 -4.12 5.24 -7.48
C ALA A 72 -3.60 3.82 -7.63
N ASP A 73 -4.36 3.02 -8.36
CA ASP A 73 -4.02 1.64 -8.65
C ASP A 73 -4.62 1.21 -9.98
N PHE A 74 -4.12 0.10 -10.52
CA PHE A 74 -4.61 -0.52 -11.73
C PHE A 74 -5.36 -1.80 -11.44
N PHE A 75 -6.46 -2.01 -12.15
CA PHE A 75 -7.01 -3.34 -12.33
C PHE A 75 -7.17 -3.66 -13.81
N THR A 76 -7.31 -4.94 -14.13
CA THR A 76 -7.55 -5.40 -15.50
C THR A 76 -8.97 -5.90 -15.66
N ALA A 77 -9.56 -5.61 -16.81
CA ALA A 77 -10.83 -6.14 -17.25
C ALA A 77 -10.66 -6.79 -18.62
N GLU A 78 -11.17 -8.00 -18.77
CA GLU A 78 -11.15 -8.73 -20.04
C GLU A 78 -12.49 -8.55 -20.75
N VAL A 79 -12.44 -8.07 -21.99
CA VAL A 79 -13.61 -7.78 -22.81
C VAL A 79 -13.59 -8.63 -24.10
N TRP A 80 -14.67 -9.34 -24.38
CA TRP A 80 -14.85 -10.01 -25.66
C TRP A 80 -15.14 -9.01 -26.75
N THR A 81 -14.31 -9.00 -27.79
CA THR A 81 -14.47 -8.16 -28.99
C THR A 81 -14.65 -9.05 -30.21
N ALA A 82 -15.01 -8.47 -31.34
CA ALA A 82 -15.08 -9.19 -32.63
C ALA A 82 -13.72 -9.83 -33.04
N ARG A 83 -12.62 -9.38 -32.45
CA ARG A 83 -11.26 -9.88 -32.69
C ARG A 83 -10.75 -10.84 -31.61
N GLY A 84 -11.60 -11.22 -30.64
CA GLY A 84 -11.26 -12.07 -29.52
C GLY A 84 -11.24 -11.34 -28.17
N LEU A 85 -10.68 -12.00 -27.16
CA LEU A 85 -10.56 -11.46 -25.80
C LEU A 85 -9.46 -10.41 -25.74
N VAL A 86 -9.81 -9.23 -25.27
CA VAL A 86 -8.88 -8.09 -25.13
C VAL A 86 -8.82 -7.65 -23.66
N THR A 87 -7.62 -7.58 -23.12
CA THR A 87 -7.38 -7.08 -21.76
C THR A 87 -7.29 -5.56 -21.77
N HIS A 88 -8.12 -4.92 -20.94
CA HIS A 88 -8.08 -3.48 -20.69
C HIS A 88 -7.49 -3.22 -19.31
N TYR A 89 -6.59 -2.27 -19.23
CA TYR A 89 -6.06 -1.72 -18.00
C TYR A 89 -6.89 -0.51 -17.60
N VAL A 90 -7.46 -0.55 -16.41
CA VAL A 90 -8.26 0.54 -15.86
C VAL A 90 -7.47 1.17 -14.72
N LEU A 91 -7.09 2.43 -14.88
CA LEU A 91 -6.50 3.23 -13.82
C LEU A 91 -7.61 3.96 -13.06
N PHE A 92 -7.66 3.74 -11.77
CA PHE A 92 -8.59 4.45 -10.90
C PHE A 92 -7.83 5.22 -9.82
N VAL A 93 -8.46 6.29 -9.34
CA VAL A 93 -7.95 7.11 -8.24
C VAL A 93 -9.04 7.22 -7.18
N ILE A 94 -8.66 7.06 -5.94
CA ILE A 94 -9.56 7.18 -4.80
C ILE A 94 -9.11 8.32 -3.87
N ASP A 95 -10.03 9.19 -3.52
CA ASP A 95 -9.85 10.17 -2.45
C ASP A 95 -9.95 9.49 -1.08
N HIS A 96 -8.92 9.61 -0.27
CA HIS A 96 -8.87 8.95 1.03
C HIS A 96 -9.89 9.53 2.04
N ALA A 97 -10.25 10.81 1.94
CA ALA A 97 -11.18 11.47 2.84
C ALA A 97 -12.63 11.15 2.50
N THR A 98 -13.04 11.41 1.26
CA THR A 98 -14.42 11.32 0.79
C THR A 98 -14.80 9.91 0.33
N ARG A 99 -13.82 9.07 0.01
CA ARG A 99 -13.99 7.77 -0.64
C ARG A 99 -14.51 7.88 -2.08
N ALA A 100 -14.53 9.07 -2.65
CA ALA A 100 -14.83 9.25 -4.06
C ALA A 100 -13.81 8.50 -4.91
N VAL A 101 -14.28 7.87 -5.98
CA VAL A 101 -13.45 7.11 -6.92
C VAL A 101 -13.67 7.71 -8.30
N GLU A 102 -12.58 7.93 -9.01
CA GLU A 102 -12.58 8.35 -10.40
C GLU A 102 -11.84 7.35 -11.28
N ILE A 103 -12.37 7.06 -12.44
CA ILE A 103 -11.67 6.28 -13.47
C ILE A 103 -10.82 7.27 -14.27
N ALA A 104 -9.54 7.29 -13.96
CA ALA A 104 -8.59 8.21 -14.55
C ALA A 104 -8.24 7.87 -16.02
N GLY A 105 -8.47 6.63 -16.44
CA GLY A 105 -8.32 6.21 -17.82
C GLY A 105 -8.41 4.71 -18.03
N ILE A 106 -8.75 4.33 -19.26
CA ILE A 106 -8.87 2.93 -19.69
C ILE A 106 -8.05 2.80 -20.99
N THR A 107 -7.20 1.78 -21.06
CA THR A 107 -6.37 1.50 -22.24
C THR A 107 -6.04 0.02 -22.34
N THR A 108 -5.77 -0.46 -23.53
CA THR A 108 -5.18 -1.77 -23.77
C THR A 108 -3.65 -1.77 -23.66
N ASN A 109 -3.06 -0.56 -23.73
CA ASN A 109 -1.60 -0.38 -23.63
C ASN A 109 -1.26 0.82 -22.74
N PRO A 110 -0.97 0.63 -21.45
CA PRO A 110 -0.63 1.70 -20.50
C PRO A 110 0.82 2.19 -20.72
N ASP A 111 1.08 2.80 -21.87
CA ASP A 111 2.38 3.36 -22.21
C ASP A 111 2.66 4.71 -21.54
N SER A 112 3.86 5.25 -21.77
CA SER A 112 4.28 6.51 -21.16
C SER A 112 3.48 7.72 -21.65
N ALA A 113 3.01 7.69 -22.90
CA ALA A 113 2.20 8.79 -23.49
C ALA A 113 0.81 8.83 -22.85
N PHE A 114 0.16 7.66 -22.73
CA PHE A 114 -1.10 7.52 -22.02
C PHE A 114 -0.98 7.99 -20.56
N MET A 115 0.04 7.51 -19.84
CA MET A 115 0.26 7.88 -18.44
C MET A 115 0.52 9.39 -18.27
N ALA A 116 1.27 10.00 -19.20
CA ALA A 116 1.50 11.44 -19.17
C ALA A 116 0.20 12.23 -19.39
N GLN A 117 -0.68 11.77 -20.28
CA GLN A 117 -1.98 12.42 -20.51
C GLN A 117 -2.88 12.27 -19.28
N VAL A 118 -2.95 11.08 -18.70
CA VAL A 118 -3.70 10.86 -17.45
C VAL A 118 -3.21 11.77 -16.33
N ALA A 119 -1.88 11.92 -16.17
CA ALA A 119 -1.34 12.82 -15.15
C ALA A 119 -1.80 14.27 -15.37
N ARG A 120 -1.82 14.77 -16.61
CA ARG A 120 -2.32 16.11 -16.93
C ARG A 120 -3.80 16.28 -16.60
N ASN A 121 -4.62 15.30 -16.98
CA ASN A 121 -6.05 15.33 -16.69
C ASN A 121 -6.33 15.33 -15.18
N LEU A 122 -5.66 14.46 -14.43
CA LEU A 122 -5.81 14.37 -12.97
C LEU A 122 -5.36 15.65 -12.24
N THR A 123 -4.41 16.40 -12.81
CA THR A 123 -3.86 17.63 -12.22
C THR A 123 -4.36 18.90 -12.88
N ASP A 124 -5.39 18.82 -13.71
CA ASP A 124 -6.00 20.00 -14.31
C ASP A 124 -6.44 20.99 -13.24
N SER A 125 -6.25 22.28 -13.50
CA SER A 125 -6.50 23.34 -12.53
C SER A 125 -8.00 23.64 -12.34
N VAL A 126 -8.85 23.23 -13.27
CA VAL A 126 -10.29 23.49 -13.25
C VAL A 126 -11.07 22.32 -12.67
N ASP A 127 -10.86 21.11 -13.21
CA ASP A 127 -11.65 19.91 -12.90
C ASP A 127 -10.81 18.68 -12.51
N GLY A 128 -9.49 18.82 -12.39
CA GLY A 128 -8.61 17.72 -12.01
C GLY A 128 -8.91 17.14 -10.63
N PHE A 129 -9.07 15.82 -10.58
CA PHE A 129 -9.40 15.10 -9.33
C PHE A 129 -8.36 15.28 -8.23
N LEU A 130 -7.10 15.59 -8.57
CA LEU A 130 -6.00 15.80 -7.63
C LEU A 130 -5.76 17.27 -7.28
N ARG A 131 -6.63 18.19 -7.68
CA ARG A 131 -6.46 19.64 -7.48
C ARG A 131 -6.14 20.03 -6.03
N ASP A 132 -6.84 19.44 -5.06
CA ASP A 132 -6.67 19.74 -3.63
C ASP A 132 -5.83 18.69 -2.90
N LYS A 133 -5.15 17.82 -3.64
CA LYS A 133 -4.34 16.74 -3.09
C LYS A 133 -2.85 17.10 -3.09
N ARG A 134 -2.18 16.77 -2.00
CA ARG A 134 -0.73 16.95 -1.86
C ARG A 134 0.05 15.66 -2.04
N PHE A 135 -0.60 14.52 -1.82
CA PHE A 135 0.04 13.21 -1.86
C PHE A 135 -0.79 12.23 -2.69
N LEU A 136 -0.15 11.56 -3.62
CA LEU A 136 -0.72 10.44 -4.36
C LEU A 136 0.04 9.16 -4.03
N ILE A 137 -0.63 8.23 -3.36
CA ILE A 137 -0.05 6.92 -3.03
C ILE A 137 -0.15 6.04 -4.26
N LEU A 138 0.98 5.47 -4.66
CA LEU A 138 1.14 4.59 -5.82
C LEU A 138 1.69 3.24 -5.38
N ASP A 139 1.32 2.18 -6.08
CA ASP A 139 2.05 0.93 -5.98
C ASP A 139 3.37 0.99 -6.78
N ARG A 140 4.23 -0.03 -6.62
CA ARG A 140 5.52 -0.17 -7.31
C ARG A 140 5.40 -0.67 -8.76
N ASP A 141 4.27 -0.48 -9.37
CA ASP A 141 4.06 -0.88 -10.75
C ASP A 141 4.88 0.01 -11.70
N ALA A 142 5.58 -0.63 -12.64
CA ALA A 142 6.40 0.05 -13.66
C ALA A 142 5.57 0.96 -14.59
N LYS A 143 4.25 0.76 -14.68
CA LYS A 143 3.33 1.61 -15.43
C LYS A 143 3.32 3.05 -14.91
N PHE A 144 3.56 3.28 -13.61
CA PHE A 144 3.74 4.61 -13.05
C PHE A 144 5.12 5.17 -13.42
N THR A 145 5.26 5.60 -14.66
CA THR A 145 6.52 6.07 -15.27
C THR A 145 7.09 7.30 -14.56
N GLU A 146 8.38 7.58 -14.76
CA GLU A 146 8.99 8.80 -14.20
C GLU A 146 8.41 10.08 -14.81
N GLN A 147 7.97 10.04 -16.07
CA GLN A 147 7.27 11.15 -16.71
C GLN A 147 5.94 11.47 -16.01
N PHE A 148 5.15 10.43 -15.69
CA PHE A 148 3.93 10.56 -14.88
C PHE A 148 4.23 11.24 -13.54
N ARG A 149 5.23 10.73 -12.81
CA ARG A 149 5.64 11.27 -11.50
C ARG A 149 6.13 12.73 -11.59
N ARG A 150 6.80 13.09 -12.67
CA ARG A 150 7.29 14.46 -12.91
C ARG A 150 6.14 15.43 -13.12
N ILE A 151 5.12 15.07 -13.90
CA ILE A 151 3.94 15.90 -14.12
C ILE A 151 3.19 16.12 -12.81
N LEU A 152 2.99 15.08 -12.00
CA LEU A 152 2.38 15.22 -10.67
C LEU A 152 3.16 16.20 -9.79
N ARG A 153 4.49 16.07 -9.72
CA ARG A 153 5.32 16.97 -8.90
C ARG A 153 5.26 18.42 -9.39
N SER A 154 5.23 18.65 -10.70
CA SER A 154 5.10 20.01 -11.26
C SER A 154 3.76 20.67 -10.92
N ALA A 155 2.72 19.87 -10.69
CA ALA A 155 1.40 20.31 -10.22
C ALA A 155 1.28 20.37 -8.69
N GLY A 156 2.36 20.16 -7.93
CA GLY A 156 2.35 20.20 -6.47
C GLY A 156 1.92 18.90 -5.77
N VAL A 157 1.65 17.84 -6.53
CA VAL A 157 1.28 16.52 -5.98
C VAL A 157 2.52 15.64 -5.81
N THR A 158 2.80 15.23 -4.60
CA THR A 158 3.94 14.36 -4.29
C THR A 158 3.56 12.89 -4.43
N PRO A 159 4.12 12.14 -5.42
CA PRO A 159 3.90 10.70 -5.51
C PRO A 159 4.66 9.96 -4.41
N VAL A 160 3.95 9.13 -3.65
CA VAL A 160 4.47 8.32 -2.55
C VAL A 160 4.31 6.86 -2.91
N THR A 161 5.42 6.13 -3.01
CA THR A 161 5.38 4.70 -3.32
C THR A 161 5.26 3.89 -2.04
N THR A 162 4.34 2.90 -2.03
CA THR A 162 4.22 1.97 -0.91
C THR A 162 5.52 1.18 -0.77
N ALA A 163 6.20 1.34 0.37
CA ALA A 163 7.38 0.55 0.67
C ALA A 163 6.93 -0.84 1.13
N GLU A 164 7.54 -1.90 0.61
CA GLU A 164 7.35 -3.30 1.01
C GLU A 164 7.58 -3.55 2.51
N ALA A 165 8.12 -2.57 3.22
CA ALA A 165 8.47 -2.62 4.64
C ALA A 165 7.31 -2.35 5.61
N ILE A 166 6.09 -2.04 5.16
CA ILE A 166 4.98 -1.64 6.05
C ILE A 166 3.99 -2.78 6.29
N LEU A 167 4.00 -3.82 5.49
CA LEU A 167 3.30 -5.05 5.83
C LEU A 167 4.29 -6.01 6.50
N PRO A 168 4.21 -6.21 7.83
CA PRO A 168 4.85 -7.37 8.40
C PRO A 168 4.22 -8.55 7.65
N ARG A 169 5.03 -9.34 6.95
CA ARG A 169 4.64 -10.67 6.49
C ARG A 169 4.26 -11.49 7.71
N CYS A 170 3.08 -11.29 8.24
CA CYS A 170 2.38 -12.30 9.01
C CYS A 170 2.15 -13.44 8.03
N ARG A 171 3.13 -14.33 7.95
CA ARG A 171 2.98 -15.64 7.33
C ARG A 171 1.66 -16.20 7.84
N LYS A 172 0.67 -16.27 6.94
CA LYS A 172 -0.58 -16.97 7.16
C LYS A 172 -0.29 -18.25 7.92
N LEU A 173 -0.77 -18.35 9.16
CA LEU A 173 -0.99 -19.63 9.79
C LEU A 173 -1.84 -20.43 8.81
N ARG A 174 -1.25 -21.46 8.20
CA ARG A 174 -1.96 -22.48 7.46
C ARG A 174 -2.95 -23.12 8.42
N ARG A 175 -4.16 -22.63 8.50
CA ARG A 175 -5.28 -23.40 9.00
C ARG A 175 -5.48 -24.53 8.00
N ARG A 176 -5.03 -25.73 8.39
CA ARG A 176 -5.60 -26.97 7.85
C ARG A 176 -7.06 -27.01 8.31
N GLY A 177 -7.94 -26.71 7.40
CA GLY A 177 -9.38 -26.86 7.54
C GLY A 177 -9.91 -27.26 6.18
N ARG A 178 -10.27 -28.53 6.02
CA ARG A 178 -11.15 -29.02 4.96
C ARG A 178 -12.45 -28.24 5.06
N GLY A 179 -12.90 -27.69 3.95
CA GLY A 179 -14.20 -27.03 3.85
C GLY A 179 -14.44 -26.68 2.38
N GLU A 180 -15.37 -27.38 1.79
CA GLU A 180 -15.83 -27.31 0.41
C GLU A 180 -16.17 -25.88 -0.01
N ALA A 181 -15.62 -25.42 -1.12
CA ALA A 181 -16.00 -24.18 -1.78
C ALA A 181 -17.37 -24.37 -2.45
N LYS A 182 -18.41 -23.79 -1.87
CA LYS A 182 -19.67 -23.55 -2.58
C LYS A 182 -19.46 -22.44 -3.60
N ALA A 183 -19.60 -22.79 -4.87
CA ALA A 183 -19.63 -21.85 -5.98
C ALA A 183 -20.81 -20.88 -5.83
N THR A 184 -20.52 -19.62 -5.61
CA THR A 184 -21.53 -18.57 -5.61
C THR A 184 -21.78 -18.14 -7.07
N ARG A 185 -22.95 -18.51 -7.55
CA ARG A 185 -23.46 -18.18 -8.89
C ARG A 185 -23.83 -16.70 -8.91
N PHE A 186 -23.12 -15.89 -9.71
CA PHE A 186 -23.54 -14.52 -9.99
C PHE A 186 -24.78 -14.49 -10.89
N PRO A 187 -25.77 -13.63 -10.62
CA PRO A 187 -26.94 -13.49 -11.49
C PRO A 187 -26.54 -12.84 -12.82
N ARG A 188 -27.04 -13.41 -13.92
CA ARG A 188 -26.95 -12.82 -15.26
C ARG A 188 -27.81 -11.55 -15.28
N ILE A 189 -27.18 -10.40 -15.51
CA ILE A 189 -27.90 -9.18 -15.86
C ILE A 189 -28.15 -9.25 -17.38
N GLY A 190 -29.40 -9.53 -17.75
CA GLY A 190 -29.86 -9.42 -19.13
C GLY A 190 -30.01 -7.95 -19.50
N LEU A 191 -29.30 -7.52 -20.55
CA LEU A 191 -29.58 -6.27 -21.23
C LEU A 191 -30.68 -6.53 -22.28
N PRO A 192 -31.73 -5.71 -22.32
CA PRO A 192 -32.68 -5.74 -23.43
C PRO A 192 -32.07 -5.11 -24.69
N ILE A 193 -32.46 -5.70 -25.83
CA ILE A 193 -32.11 -5.26 -27.19
C ILE A 193 -32.75 -3.91 -27.49
#